data_0f942d78d8b292bf7a3de2a3df9cced2
#
_entry.id   0f942d78d8b292bf7a3de2a3df9cced2
#
_cell.length_a   1.000
_cell.length_b   1.000
_cell.length_c   1.000
_cell.angle_alpha   90.00
_cell.angle_beta   90.00
_cell.angle_gamma   90.00
#
_symmetry.space_group_name_H-M   'P 1'
#
loop_
_entity.id
_entity.type
_entity.pdbx_description
1 polymer ?
#
loop_
_entity_poly.entity_id
_entity_poly.type
_entity_poly.pdbx_seq_one_letter_code
_entity_poly.pdbx_strand_id
1 'polypeptide(L)'
;MSKKISISELAEWQKEYDLNLPKTDRGIAVRAKQEQWEYEEVAGRGGPGGVKKVYTLPSYVIEELSQKGLLHLLDKSESASVAPIRVSRPRPTPAVGVPSFMRPMVAEYDDWAAEQDTGTIVPVRYHVNVFGSAGNGYIFNESLETQAMWFRASFFNVLGVKPEKCFCTRVKGDSMYPTLIDRGTVLWQMQDRYTVEGIYLFRQVEELRIKRLQRVNAHTFRIISDNRDMFPVETLDLREMQDYEFEIYGKYLWDCAIRP
;
A
#
# COMPACT_ATOMS: atom_id res chain seq x y z
N MET A 1 7.47 12.47 -33.65
CA MET A 1 8.32 13.09 -32.60
C MET A 1 9.19 12.00 -32.00
N SER A 2 10.52 12.14 -32.10
CA SER A 2 11.43 11.13 -31.54
C SER A 2 11.38 11.21 -30.03
N LYS A 3 11.00 10.12 -29.38
CA LYS A 3 10.91 10.02 -27.94
C LYS A 3 12.28 9.91 -27.30
N LYS A 4 12.49 10.60 -26.17
CA LYS A 4 13.78 10.66 -25.48
C LYS A 4 13.74 9.82 -24.22
N ILE A 5 14.72 8.93 -24.04
CA ILE A 5 14.73 7.89 -23.03
C ILE A 5 16.03 7.96 -22.24
N SER A 6 15.99 7.66 -20.95
CA SER A 6 17.17 7.63 -20.12
C SER A 6 17.94 6.31 -20.24
N ILE A 7 19.23 6.35 -19.93
CA ILE A 7 20.07 5.14 -19.95
C ILE A 7 19.57 4.09 -18.96
N SER A 8 19.08 4.48 -17.80
CA SER A 8 18.58 3.56 -16.79
C SER A 8 17.32 2.80 -17.28
N GLU A 9 16.41 3.50 -17.97
CA GLU A 9 15.25 2.86 -18.60
C GLU A 9 15.64 1.89 -19.71
N LEU A 10 16.65 2.26 -20.54
CA LEU A 10 17.18 1.38 -21.58
C LEU A 10 17.85 0.13 -21.00
N ALA A 11 18.52 0.25 -19.86
CA ALA A 11 19.13 -0.88 -19.18
C ALA A 11 18.08 -1.82 -18.57
N GLU A 12 16.97 -1.29 -18.08
CA GLU A 12 15.82 -2.08 -17.64
C GLU A 12 15.19 -2.84 -18.81
N TRP A 13 14.92 -2.17 -19.92
CA TRP A 13 14.39 -2.82 -21.14
C TRP A 13 15.34 -3.87 -21.70
N GLN A 14 16.65 -3.64 -21.64
CA GLN A 14 17.63 -4.63 -22.06
C GLN A 14 17.56 -5.90 -21.19
N LYS A 15 17.40 -5.77 -19.88
CA LYS A 15 17.27 -6.90 -18.96
C LYS A 15 15.97 -7.69 -19.16
N GLU A 16 14.89 -6.99 -19.44
CA GLU A 16 13.54 -7.58 -19.54
C GLU A 16 13.29 -8.19 -20.93
N TYR A 17 13.76 -7.54 -21.98
CA TYR A 17 13.45 -7.91 -23.37
C TYR A 17 14.66 -8.37 -24.20
N ASP A 18 15.83 -8.52 -23.57
CA ASP A 18 17.10 -8.94 -24.19
C ASP A 18 17.39 -8.19 -25.51
N LEU A 19 17.40 -6.86 -25.42
CA LEU A 19 17.71 -5.99 -26.55
C LEU A 19 19.20 -6.06 -26.92
N ASN A 20 19.54 -5.78 -28.17
CA ASN A 20 20.92 -5.72 -28.63
C ASN A 20 21.64 -4.47 -28.12
N LEU A 21 21.63 -4.30 -26.78
CA LEU A 21 22.29 -3.24 -26.04
C LEU A 21 23.22 -3.82 -24.97
N PRO A 22 24.23 -3.09 -24.50
CA PRO A 22 25.04 -3.52 -23.36
C PRO A 22 24.19 -3.74 -22.11
N LYS A 23 24.51 -4.76 -21.32
CA LYS A 23 23.75 -5.19 -20.13
C LYS A 23 23.82 -4.23 -18.93
N THR A 24 24.59 -3.16 -19.01
CA THR A 24 24.79 -2.21 -17.90
C THR A 24 24.62 -0.77 -18.34
N ASP A 25 24.13 0.08 -17.45
CA ASP A 25 23.99 1.52 -17.66
C ASP A 25 25.30 2.15 -18.19
N ARG A 26 26.43 1.77 -17.59
CA ARG A 26 27.74 2.25 -18.02
C ARG A 26 28.09 1.81 -19.45
N GLY A 27 27.76 0.58 -19.80
CA GLY A 27 28.00 0.04 -21.16
C GLY A 27 27.12 0.77 -22.20
N ILE A 28 25.86 1.02 -21.89
CA ILE A 28 24.95 1.78 -22.76
C ILE A 28 25.44 3.22 -22.92
N ALA A 29 25.90 3.87 -21.82
CA ALA A 29 26.46 5.22 -21.88
C ALA A 29 27.69 5.33 -22.77
N VAL A 30 28.59 4.33 -22.69
CA VAL A 30 29.81 4.27 -23.54
C VAL A 30 29.40 4.11 -25.01
N ARG A 31 28.46 3.22 -25.32
CA ARG A 31 27.95 3.01 -26.68
C ARG A 31 27.28 4.25 -27.24
N ALA A 32 26.40 4.88 -26.46
CA ALA A 32 25.73 6.12 -26.84
C ALA A 32 26.74 7.24 -27.18
N LYS A 33 27.84 7.31 -26.42
CA LYS A 33 28.93 8.27 -26.70
C LYS A 33 29.70 7.90 -27.95
N GLN A 34 30.03 6.61 -28.18
CA GLN A 34 30.78 6.13 -29.35
C GLN A 34 29.98 6.32 -30.65
N GLU A 35 28.65 6.06 -30.60
CA GLU A 35 27.74 6.18 -31.72
C GLU A 35 27.13 7.59 -31.86
N GLN A 36 27.56 8.53 -30.99
CA GLN A 36 27.12 9.95 -31.01
C GLN A 36 25.58 10.13 -30.94
N TRP A 37 24.94 9.41 -30.05
CA TRP A 37 23.49 9.56 -29.87
C TRP A 37 23.14 10.99 -29.43
N GLU A 38 22.13 11.56 -30.06
CA GLU A 38 21.62 12.87 -29.64
C GLU A 38 21.01 12.77 -28.25
N TYR A 39 21.30 13.75 -27.40
CA TYR A 39 20.76 13.82 -26.05
C TYR A 39 20.38 15.25 -25.65
N GLU A 40 19.46 15.31 -24.70
CA GLU A 40 19.14 16.57 -24.00
C GLU A 40 19.36 16.40 -22.50
N GLU A 41 19.68 17.50 -21.85
CA GLU A 41 19.82 17.57 -20.41
C GLU A 41 18.51 18.07 -19.82
N VAL A 42 17.85 17.23 -18.99
CA VAL A 42 16.62 17.55 -18.31
C VAL A 42 16.83 17.59 -16.79
N ALA A 43 16.07 18.40 -16.06
CA ALA A 43 16.12 18.40 -14.61
C ALA A 43 15.75 17.02 -14.06
N GLY A 44 16.61 16.42 -13.22
CA GLY A 44 16.40 15.09 -12.68
C GLY A 44 17.18 14.83 -11.39
N ARG A 45 16.69 13.88 -10.57
CA ARG A 45 17.39 13.42 -9.37
C ARG A 45 18.52 12.47 -9.78
N GLY A 46 19.78 12.93 -9.76
CA GLY A 46 20.93 12.03 -9.93
C GLY A 46 22.03 12.61 -10.84
N GLY A 47 23.14 12.97 -10.25
CA GLY A 47 24.34 13.49 -10.90
C GLY A 47 24.79 14.82 -10.27
N PRO A 48 26.07 15.21 -10.46
CA PRO A 48 26.52 16.52 -10.02
C PRO A 48 25.70 17.62 -10.71
N GLY A 49 24.87 18.31 -9.97
CA GLY A 49 24.04 19.42 -10.47
C GLY A 49 22.57 19.10 -10.75
N GLY A 50 22.05 17.88 -10.40
CA GLY A 50 20.62 17.57 -10.57
C GLY A 50 20.14 17.50 -12.03
N VAL A 51 21.03 17.14 -12.97
CA VAL A 51 20.73 17.04 -14.40
C VAL A 51 20.80 15.59 -14.86
N LYS A 52 19.76 15.14 -15.60
CA LYS A 52 19.66 13.79 -16.21
C LYS A 52 19.76 13.93 -17.73
N LYS A 53 20.53 13.07 -18.39
CA LYS A 53 20.58 12.99 -19.85
C LYS A 53 19.51 12.04 -20.35
N VAL A 54 18.72 12.49 -21.33
CA VAL A 54 17.77 11.68 -22.08
C VAL A 54 18.18 11.64 -23.55
N TYR A 55 18.14 10.48 -24.15
CA TYR A 55 18.70 10.20 -25.48
C TYR A 55 17.61 9.97 -26.50
N THR A 56 17.80 10.46 -27.71
CA THR A 56 17.04 10.07 -28.88
C THR A 56 17.52 8.68 -29.32
N LEU A 57 16.61 7.72 -29.42
CA LEU A 57 16.98 6.35 -29.82
C LEU A 57 17.40 6.31 -31.28
N PRO A 58 18.51 5.62 -31.60
CA PRO A 58 18.91 5.37 -32.98
C PRO A 58 17.92 4.41 -33.68
N SER A 59 17.82 4.53 -35.00
CA SER A 59 16.86 3.79 -35.81
C SER A 59 16.91 2.27 -35.59
N TYR A 60 18.10 1.69 -35.45
CA TYR A 60 18.25 0.24 -35.25
C TYR A 60 17.62 -0.26 -33.93
N VAL A 61 17.63 0.56 -32.85
CA VAL A 61 16.97 0.21 -31.58
C VAL A 61 15.45 0.28 -31.75
N ILE A 62 14.95 1.30 -32.47
CA ILE A 62 13.52 1.44 -32.76
C ILE A 62 13.01 0.29 -33.64
N GLU A 63 13.82 -0.13 -34.66
CA GLU A 63 13.52 -1.27 -35.50
C GLU A 63 13.48 -2.57 -34.70
N GLU A 64 14.41 -2.79 -33.79
CA GLU A 64 14.42 -3.96 -32.92
C GLU A 64 13.18 -3.99 -32.00
N LEU A 65 12.82 -2.84 -31.40
CA LEU A 65 11.59 -2.71 -30.60
C LEU A 65 10.35 -3.01 -31.47
N SER A 66 10.33 -2.57 -32.72
CA SER A 66 9.24 -2.86 -33.65
C SER A 66 9.13 -4.35 -33.98
N GLN A 67 10.26 -5.00 -34.29
CA GLN A 67 10.30 -6.44 -34.58
C GLN A 67 9.87 -7.30 -33.40
N LYS A 68 10.17 -6.87 -32.18
CA LYS A 68 9.75 -7.55 -30.95
C LYS A 68 8.33 -7.14 -30.46
N GLY A 69 7.62 -6.27 -31.18
CA GLY A 69 6.27 -5.81 -30.80
C GLY A 69 6.26 -4.88 -29.57
N LEU A 70 7.38 -4.24 -29.25
CA LEU A 70 7.61 -3.47 -28.04
C LEU A 70 7.49 -1.95 -28.23
N LEU A 71 6.93 -1.49 -29.36
CA LEU A 71 6.76 -0.05 -29.62
C LEU A 71 5.88 0.64 -28.55
N HIS A 72 5.01 -0.10 -27.88
CA HIS A 72 4.19 0.40 -26.78
C HIS A 72 5.03 0.90 -25.57
N LEU A 73 6.30 0.47 -25.45
CA LEU A 73 7.22 0.99 -24.42
C LEU A 73 7.60 2.45 -24.73
N LEU A 74 7.61 2.83 -25.98
CA LEU A 74 7.81 4.21 -26.38
C LEU A 74 6.61 5.10 -25.95
N ASP A 75 5.41 4.59 -25.85
CA ASP A 75 4.22 5.32 -25.38
C ASP A 75 4.09 5.36 -23.85
N LYS A 76 4.55 4.32 -23.16
CA LYS A 76 4.50 4.22 -21.69
C LYS A 76 5.50 5.11 -20.95
N SER A 77 6.60 5.54 -21.55
CA SER A 77 7.62 6.33 -20.86
C SER A 77 7.16 7.78 -20.54
N GLU A 78 6.03 8.23 -21.07
CA GLU A 78 5.42 9.48 -20.63
C GLU A 78 4.68 9.36 -19.29
N SER A 79 4.30 8.14 -18.87
CA SER A 79 3.61 7.93 -17.59
C SER A 79 4.55 7.70 -16.40
N ALA A 80 5.86 7.49 -16.63
CA ALA A 80 6.84 7.29 -15.56
C ALA A 80 7.58 8.59 -15.16
N SER A 81 7.37 9.69 -15.85
CA SER A 81 7.85 11.02 -15.46
C SER A 81 6.69 11.98 -15.15
N VAL A 82 5.65 11.48 -14.53
CA VAL A 82 4.93 12.34 -13.62
C VAL A 82 5.88 12.52 -12.43
N ALA A 83 6.78 13.50 -12.54
CA ALA A 83 7.19 14.24 -11.36
C ALA A 83 5.91 14.37 -10.54
N PRO A 84 5.91 14.02 -9.23
CA PRO A 84 4.74 14.27 -8.42
C PRO A 84 4.32 15.67 -8.82
N ILE A 85 3.08 15.79 -9.35
CA ILE A 85 2.53 17.08 -9.67
C ILE A 85 2.90 17.87 -8.43
N ARG A 86 3.85 18.78 -8.54
CA ARG A 86 3.88 19.91 -7.63
C ARG A 86 2.54 20.57 -7.91
N VAL A 87 1.52 20.05 -7.22
CA VAL A 87 0.40 20.88 -6.91
C VAL A 87 1.12 22.07 -6.31
N SER A 88 1.23 23.13 -7.06
CA SER A 88 1.64 24.43 -6.53
C SER A 88 0.60 24.65 -5.45
N ARG A 89 0.92 24.13 -4.26
CA ARG A 89 0.09 24.40 -3.09
C ARG A 89 0.01 25.92 -3.08
N PRO A 90 -1.20 26.49 -3.09
CA PRO A 90 -1.33 27.91 -2.95
C PRO A 90 -0.42 28.28 -1.77
N ARG A 91 0.44 29.31 -1.96
CA ARG A 91 1.26 29.84 -0.86
C ARG A 91 0.38 29.83 0.36
N PRO A 92 0.80 29.22 1.49
CA PRO A 92 -0.04 29.13 2.66
C PRO A 92 -0.53 30.53 2.95
N THR A 93 -1.83 30.74 2.76
CA THR A 93 -2.51 31.93 3.25
C THR A 93 -2.16 32.00 4.72
N PRO A 94 -1.69 33.13 5.26
CA PRO A 94 -1.29 33.18 6.66
C PRO A 94 -2.41 32.55 7.46
N ALA A 95 -2.08 31.46 8.19
CA ALA A 95 -3.03 30.59 8.84
C ALA A 95 -3.80 31.41 9.89
N VAL A 96 -4.93 31.95 9.48
CA VAL A 96 -5.88 32.63 10.34
C VAL A 96 -6.37 31.55 11.31
N GLY A 97 -6.01 31.69 12.59
CA GLY A 97 -6.40 30.75 13.64
C GLY A 97 -5.30 29.82 14.17
N VAL A 98 -4.10 29.79 13.56
CA VAL A 98 -2.98 29.01 14.13
C VAL A 98 -2.35 29.78 15.30
N PRO A 99 -2.23 29.19 16.50
CA PRO A 99 -1.55 29.79 17.65
C PRO A 99 -0.14 30.22 17.28
N SER A 100 0.33 31.36 17.87
CA SER A 100 1.61 31.96 17.49
C SER A 100 2.81 31.04 17.66
N PHE A 101 2.79 30.16 18.66
CA PHE A 101 3.85 29.16 18.92
C PHE A 101 3.90 28.03 17.88
N MET A 102 2.80 27.78 17.15
CA MET A 102 2.75 26.75 16.09
C MET A 102 3.08 27.30 14.71
N ARG A 103 3.11 28.62 14.52
CA ARG A 103 3.37 29.23 13.21
C ARG A 103 4.73 28.85 12.60
N PRO A 104 5.83 28.79 13.35
CA PRO A 104 7.10 28.30 12.82
C PRO A 104 6.98 26.87 12.30
N MET A 105 6.34 25.96 13.05
CA MET A 105 6.15 24.55 12.66
C MET A 105 5.37 24.41 11.34
N VAL A 106 4.37 25.27 11.12
CA VAL A 106 3.60 25.28 9.86
C VAL A 106 4.42 25.87 8.72
N ALA A 107 5.22 26.91 8.96
CA ALA A 107 6.05 27.55 7.94
C ALA A 107 7.22 26.63 7.49
N GLU A 108 7.77 25.84 8.39
CA GLU A 108 8.91 24.95 8.16
C GLU A 108 8.48 23.54 7.72
N TYR A 109 7.16 23.27 7.65
CA TYR A 109 6.63 21.94 7.35
C TYR A 109 7.11 21.38 6.00
N ASP A 110 7.15 22.20 4.96
CA ASP A 110 7.53 21.75 3.62
C ASP A 110 9.03 21.38 3.57
N ASP A 111 9.88 22.13 4.26
CA ASP A 111 11.32 21.84 4.36
C ASP A 111 11.52 20.55 5.18
N TRP A 112 10.90 20.46 6.34
CA TRP A 112 10.94 19.23 7.16
C TRP A 112 10.37 18.02 6.41
N ALA A 113 9.27 18.18 5.67
CA ALA A 113 8.66 17.07 4.92
C ALA A 113 9.55 16.60 3.76
N ALA A 114 10.32 17.51 3.14
CA ALA A 114 11.26 17.17 2.08
C ALA A 114 12.47 16.37 2.57
N GLU A 115 12.84 16.51 3.85
CA GLU A 115 13.92 15.79 4.48
C GLU A 115 13.54 14.36 4.88
N GLN A 116 12.21 14.05 4.92
CA GLN A 116 11.74 12.74 5.33
C GLN A 116 12.09 11.68 4.28
N ASP A 117 12.71 10.57 4.74
CA ASP A 117 12.99 9.42 3.89
C ASP A 117 11.69 8.69 3.52
N THR A 118 11.31 8.77 2.25
CA THR A 118 10.14 8.06 1.69
C THR A 118 10.46 6.61 1.29
N GLY A 119 11.74 6.21 1.27
CA GLY A 119 12.19 4.86 0.91
C GLY A 119 11.82 3.78 1.93
N THR A 120 11.35 4.19 3.12
CA THR A 120 10.95 3.30 4.21
C THR A 120 9.44 3.08 4.33
N ILE A 121 8.65 3.50 3.33
CA ILE A 121 7.20 3.31 3.31
C ILE A 121 6.86 2.02 2.56
N VAL A 122 5.98 1.20 3.14
CA VAL A 122 5.52 -0.07 2.57
C VAL A 122 4.01 -0.09 2.42
N PRO A 123 3.47 -0.63 1.31
CA PRO A 123 2.03 -0.76 1.11
C PRO A 123 1.49 -2.01 1.82
N VAL A 124 0.29 -1.88 2.36
CA VAL A 124 -0.55 -2.98 2.84
C VAL A 124 -1.86 -2.97 2.09
N ARG A 125 -2.38 -4.14 1.73
CA ARG A 125 -3.68 -4.26 1.05
C ARG A 125 -4.78 -3.75 1.96
N TYR A 126 -5.57 -2.82 1.46
CA TYR A 126 -6.74 -2.29 2.14
C TYR A 126 -8.00 -2.66 1.35
N HIS A 127 -8.80 -3.54 1.90
CA HIS A 127 -10.05 -3.99 1.33
C HIS A 127 -11.16 -3.04 1.77
N VAL A 128 -11.47 -2.03 0.97
CA VAL A 128 -12.38 -0.93 1.33
C VAL A 128 -13.83 -1.37 1.45
N ASN A 129 -14.22 -2.42 0.70
CA ASN A 129 -15.58 -2.98 0.68
C ASN A 129 -15.76 -4.15 1.66
N VAL A 130 -14.71 -4.52 2.40
CA VAL A 130 -14.79 -5.57 3.42
C VAL A 130 -15.05 -4.93 4.76
N PHE A 131 -16.26 -5.16 5.26
CA PHE A 131 -16.71 -4.70 6.56
C PHE A 131 -16.84 -5.90 7.49
N GLY A 132 -15.99 -6.00 8.49
CA GLY A 132 -16.25 -6.89 9.61
C GLY A 132 -17.46 -6.37 10.36
N SER A 133 -18.57 -7.11 10.30
CA SER A 133 -19.82 -6.70 10.92
C SER A 133 -19.80 -6.91 12.42
N ALA A 134 -20.27 -5.92 13.12
CA ALA A 134 -20.53 -5.94 14.54
C ALA A 134 -22.04 -6.11 14.85
N GLY A 135 -22.78 -6.79 14.00
CA GLY A 135 -24.23 -6.99 14.21
C GLY A 135 -24.80 -7.99 13.23
N ASN A 136 -25.26 -7.53 12.09
CA ASN A 136 -25.80 -8.40 11.04
C ASN A 136 -24.74 -8.60 9.97
N GLY A 137 -24.21 -9.80 9.84
CA GLY A 137 -23.09 -10.18 8.99
C GLY A 137 -23.13 -9.64 7.57
N TYR A 138 -21.95 -9.48 7.00
CA TYR A 138 -21.79 -9.02 5.62
C TYR A 138 -21.44 -10.22 4.73
N ILE A 139 -22.25 -10.45 3.71
CA ILE A 139 -22.05 -11.53 2.73
C ILE A 139 -20.91 -11.12 1.79
N PHE A 140 -19.93 -11.99 1.64
CA PHE A 140 -18.79 -11.85 0.72
C PHE A 140 -19.27 -12.08 -0.74
N ASN A 141 -19.93 -11.12 -1.37
CA ASN A 141 -20.48 -11.31 -2.71
C ASN A 141 -20.05 -10.26 -3.75
N GLU A 142 -19.13 -9.37 -3.41
CA GLU A 142 -18.65 -8.33 -4.34
C GLU A 142 -17.16 -8.49 -4.65
N SER A 143 -16.75 -8.04 -5.83
CA SER A 143 -15.34 -7.96 -6.20
C SER A 143 -14.57 -7.15 -5.15
N LEU A 144 -13.52 -7.73 -4.58
CA LEU A 144 -12.68 -7.08 -3.58
C LEU A 144 -12.02 -5.84 -4.19
N GLU A 145 -12.55 -4.66 -3.87
CA GLU A 145 -11.85 -3.42 -4.16
C GLU A 145 -10.68 -3.28 -3.20
N THR A 146 -9.46 -3.34 -3.75
CA THR A 146 -8.23 -3.28 -2.98
C THR A 146 -7.48 -1.99 -3.29
N GLN A 147 -7.18 -1.22 -2.27
CA GLN A 147 -6.34 -0.04 -2.32
C GLN A 147 -5.05 -0.27 -1.53
N ALA A 148 -4.11 0.66 -1.59
CA ALA A 148 -2.90 0.63 -0.78
C ALA A 148 -3.07 1.53 0.45
N MET A 149 -2.83 0.98 1.64
CA MET A 149 -2.61 1.75 2.86
C MET A 149 -1.11 1.76 3.17
N TRP A 150 -0.55 2.94 3.37
CA TRP A 150 0.89 3.13 3.49
C TRP A 150 1.32 3.25 4.94
N PHE A 151 2.33 2.47 5.31
CA PHE A 151 2.92 2.46 6.64
C PHE A 151 4.43 2.65 6.56
N ARG A 152 5.04 3.10 7.66
CA ARG A 152 6.49 3.04 7.79
C ARG A 152 6.94 1.59 7.99
N ALA A 153 8.01 1.16 7.30
CA ALA A 153 8.57 -0.19 7.45
C ALA A 153 8.96 -0.49 8.91
N SER A 154 9.48 0.51 9.64
CA SER A 154 9.83 0.39 11.07
C SER A 154 8.64 0.03 11.95
N PHE A 155 7.42 0.39 11.57
CA PHE A 155 6.20 0.00 12.29
C PHE A 155 6.02 -1.53 12.35
N PHE A 156 6.29 -2.21 11.24
CA PHE A 156 6.20 -3.67 11.19
C PHE A 156 7.32 -4.36 11.96
N ASN A 157 8.50 -3.74 12.05
CA ASN A 157 9.58 -4.23 12.92
C ASN A 157 9.16 -4.24 14.40
N VAL A 158 8.46 -3.19 14.85
CA VAL A 158 7.91 -3.12 16.21
C VAL A 158 6.83 -4.18 16.45
N LEU A 159 5.97 -4.43 15.46
CA LEU A 159 4.93 -5.45 15.55
C LEU A 159 5.47 -6.89 15.42
N GLY A 160 6.69 -7.07 14.94
CA GLY A 160 7.29 -8.39 14.70
C GLY A 160 6.61 -9.17 13.57
N VAL A 161 5.98 -8.49 12.61
CA VAL A 161 5.26 -9.09 11.49
C VAL A 161 5.75 -8.52 10.17
N LYS A 162 5.51 -9.24 9.08
CA LYS A 162 5.85 -8.78 7.74
C LYS A 162 4.66 -8.11 7.06
N PRO A 163 4.85 -6.96 6.36
CA PRO A 163 3.76 -6.23 5.70
C PRO A 163 2.95 -7.08 4.72
N GLU A 164 3.61 -7.98 3.96
CA GLU A 164 2.95 -8.87 3.01
C GLU A 164 2.03 -9.91 3.65
N LYS A 165 2.17 -10.12 4.97
CA LYS A 165 1.31 -10.98 5.79
C LYS A 165 0.24 -10.18 6.55
N CYS A 166 -0.01 -8.95 6.12
CA CYS A 166 -0.99 -8.07 6.71
C CYS A 166 -2.01 -7.59 5.68
N PHE A 167 -3.17 -7.21 6.15
CA PHE A 167 -4.20 -6.53 5.37
C PHE A 167 -5.03 -5.62 6.27
N CYS A 168 -5.72 -4.67 5.67
CA CYS A 168 -6.64 -3.77 6.37
C CYS A 168 -8.08 -3.97 5.91
N THR A 169 -9.02 -3.77 6.84
CA THR A 169 -10.46 -3.70 6.57
C THR A 169 -11.11 -2.56 7.34
N ARG A 170 -12.35 -2.24 7.00
CA ARG A 170 -13.17 -1.31 7.79
C ARG A 170 -13.93 -2.03 8.88
N VAL A 171 -14.18 -1.29 9.96
CA VAL A 171 -15.13 -1.68 11.03
C VAL A 171 -16.52 -1.17 10.65
N LYS A 172 -17.55 -1.99 10.86
CA LYS A 172 -18.95 -1.57 10.76
C LYS A 172 -19.70 -1.96 12.02
N GLY A 173 -20.33 -0.97 12.64
CA GLY A 173 -21.10 -1.16 13.86
C GLY A 173 -20.27 -0.92 15.13
N ASP A 174 -20.93 -1.13 16.27
CA ASP A 174 -20.46 -0.70 17.59
C ASP A 174 -20.23 -1.86 18.58
N SER A 175 -20.38 -3.12 18.17
CA SER A 175 -20.24 -4.25 19.09
C SER A 175 -18.86 -4.40 19.72
N MET A 176 -17.84 -3.83 19.09
CA MET A 176 -16.49 -3.81 19.61
C MET A 176 -16.09 -2.47 20.26
N TYR A 177 -17.06 -1.55 20.45
CA TYR A 177 -16.87 -0.32 21.21
C TYR A 177 -16.56 -0.65 22.69
N PRO A 178 -15.66 0.08 23.37
CA PRO A 178 -14.88 1.21 22.89
C PRO A 178 -13.55 0.83 22.20
N THR A 179 -13.24 -0.47 22.11
CA THR A 179 -11.95 -0.94 21.57
C THR A 179 -11.82 -0.59 20.09
N LEU A 180 -12.82 -0.92 19.29
CA LEU A 180 -12.90 -0.54 17.88
C LEU A 180 -14.09 0.38 17.65
N ILE A 181 -13.91 1.40 16.83
CA ILE A 181 -14.89 2.42 16.54
C ILE A 181 -15.48 2.19 15.15
N ASP A 182 -16.79 2.41 15.00
CA ASP A 182 -17.47 2.33 13.71
C ASP A 182 -16.77 3.19 12.66
N ARG A 183 -16.66 2.68 11.43
CA ARG A 183 -15.93 3.27 10.30
C ARG A 183 -14.41 3.37 10.50
N GLY A 184 -13.86 2.87 11.59
CA GLY A 184 -12.42 2.74 11.79
C GLY A 184 -11.81 1.75 10.82
N THR A 185 -10.49 1.80 10.71
CA THR A 185 -9.70 0.84 9.93
C THR A 185 -8.90 -0.02 10.88
N VAL A 186 -8.90 -1.33 10.65
CA VAL A 186 -8.12 -2.31 11.42
C VAL A 186 -7.07 -2.93 10.54
N LEU A 187 -5.86 -3.03 11.07
CA LEU A 187 -4.75 -3.82 10.52
C LEU A 187 -4.79 -5.22 11.13
N TRP A 188 -4.83 -6.22 10.27
CA TRP A 188 -4.86 -7.63 10.61
C TRP A 188 -3.56 -8.32 10.22
N GLN A 189 -3.07 -9.22 11.07
CA GLN A 189 -2.13 -10.26 10.65
C GLN A 189 -2.93 -11.40 10.03
N MET A 190 -2.60 -11.81 8.80
CA MET A 190 -3.18 -12.99 8.17
C MET A 190 -2.95 -14.21 9.05
N GLN A 191 -4.01 -14.90 9.39
CA GLN A 191 -3.98 -16.05 10.27
C GLN A 191 -5.20 -16.93 10.00
N ASP A 192 -4.98 -18.23 9.83
CA ASP A 192 -5.98 -19.25 9.51
C ASP A 192 -6.46 -20.05 10.72
N ARG A 193 -5.93 -19.76 11.91
CA ARG A 193 -6.24 -20.50 13.13
C ARG A 193 -6.13 -19.64 14.38
N TYR A 194 -6.83 -20.07 15.41
CA TYR A 194 -6.71 -19.49 16.73
C TYR A 194 -5.35 -19.81 17.36
N THR A 195 -4.69 -18.82 17.94
CA THR A 195 -3.43 -18.97 18.67
C THR A 195 -3.54 -18.63 20.15
N VAL A 196 -4.13 -17.50 20.46
CA VAL A 196 -4.30 -16.99 21.83
C VAL A 196 -5.52 -16.10 21.85
N GLU A 197 -6.11 -15.89 23.04
CA GLU A 197 -7.21 -14.95 23.22
C GLU A 197 -6.89 -13.58 22.63
N GLY A 198 -7.83 -13.03 21.87
CA GLY A 198 -7.66 -11.75 21.18
C GLY A 198 -8.80 -11.46 20.23
N ILE A 199 -8.71 -10.31 19.56
CA ILE A 199 -9.67 -9.90 18.55
C ILE A 199 -9.29 -10.53 17.23
N TYR A 200 -10.26 -11.13 16.57
CA TYR A 200 -10.13 -11.82 15.29
C TYR A 200 -11.16 -11.32 14.27
N LEU A 201 -10.75 -11.34 13.03
CA LEU A 201 -11.63 -11.29 11.87
C LEU A 201 -11.86 -12.73 11.42
N PHE A 202 -13.11 -13.16 11.42
CA PHE A 202 -13.49 -14.53 11.05
C PHE A 202 -14.85 -14.55 10.37
N ARG A 203 -15.09 -15.61 9.60
CA ARG A 203 -16.40 -15.92 9.06
C ARG A 203 -17.09 -16.95 9.96
N GLN A 204 -18.37 -16.70 10.23
CA GLN A 204 -19.26 -17.66 10.89
C GLN A 204 -20.49 -17.82 9.99
N VAL A 205 -20.66 -19.02 9.46
CA VAL A 205 -21.62 -19.33 8.40
C VAL A 205 -21.37 -18.42 7.19
N GLU A 206 -22.21 -17.42 6.93
CA GLU A 206 -22.05 -16.46 5.84
C GLU A 206 -21.60 -15.06 6.33
N GLU A 207 -21.47 -14.89 7.64
CA GLU A 207 -21.20 -13.60 8.25
C GLU A 207 -19.72 -13.37 8.52
N LEU A 208 -19.16 -12.26 8.03
CA LEU A 208 -17.84 -11.78 8.42
C LEU A 208 -17.95 -10.97 9.71
N ARG A 209 -17.30 -11.43 10.76
CA ARG A 209 -17.41 -10.88 12.11
C ARG A 209 -16.05 -10.43 12.65
N ILE A 210 -16.11 -9.36 13.46
CA ILE A 210 -14.98 -8.93 14.30
C ILE A 210 -15.42 -9.11 15.74
N LYS A 211 -14.77 -10.03 16.45
CA LYS A 211 -15.07 -10.32 17.87
C LYS A 211 -13.81 -10.76 18.61
N ARG A 212 -13.87 -10.71 19.91
CA ARG A 212 -12.88 -11.36 20.76
C ARG A 212 -13.20 -12.85 20.86
N LEU A 213 -12.23 -13.68 20.49
CA LEU A 213 -12.32 -15.13 20.64
C LEU A 213 -11.57 -15.58 21.88
N GLN A 214 -12.25 -16.34 22.73
CA GLN A 214 -11.68 -17.04 23.88
C GLN A 214 -11.95 -18.53 23.76
N ARG A 215 -10.91 -19.33 23.70
CA ARG A 215 -11.05 -20.80 23.68
C ARG A 215 -11.40 -21.31 25.06
N VAL A 216 -12.48 -22.07 25.17
CA VAL A 216 -12.90 -22.75 26.41
C VAL A 216 -12.32 -24.16 26.48
N ASN A 217 -12.39 -24.88 25.35
CA ASN A 217 -11.83 -26.24 25.20
C ASN A 217 -11.45 -26.48 23.74
N ALA A 218 -11.15 -27.72 23.36
CA ALA A 218 -10.70 -28.08 22.00
C ALA A 218 -11.69 -27.67 20.91
N HIS A 219 -12.99 -27.65 21.20
CA HIS A 219 -14.04 -27.45 20.20
C HIS A 219 -14.94 -26.24 20.51
N THR A 220 -14.81 -25.62 21.67
CA THR A 220 -15.74 -24.57 22.11
C THR A 220 -15.02 -23.23 22.28
N PHE A 221 -15.60 -22.19 21.68
CA PHE A 221 -15.18 -20.80 21.83
C PHE A 221 -16.28 -19.96 22.49
N ARG A 222 -15.87 -18.98 23.26
CA ARG A 222 -16.67 -17.80 23.56
C ARG A 222 -16.40 -16.73 22.52
N ILE A 223 -17.45 -16.21 21.93
CA ILE A 223 -17.43 -15.08 21.02
C ILE A 223 -17.89 -13.88 21.83
N ILE A 224 -17.00 -12.93 22.04
CA ILE A 224 -17.20 -11.82 22.97
C ILE A 224 -17.18 -10.51 22.21
N SER A 225 -18.23 -9.74 22.36
CA SER A 225 -18.28 -8.32 21.98
C SER A 225 -17.66 -7.48 23.09
N ASP A 226 -16.80 -6.51 22.76
CA ASP A 226 -16.22 -5.63 23.80
C ASP A 226 -17.27 -4.65 24.35
N ASN A 227 -18.32 -4.33 23.57
CA ASN A 227 -19.51 -3.62 24.02
C ASN A 227 -20.49 -4.60 24.74
N ARG A 228 -20.11 -4.99 25.95
CA ARG A 228 -20.80 -6.06 26.72
C ARG A 228 -22.18 -5.68 27.20
N ASP A 229 -22.44 -4.40 27.37
CA ASP A 229 -23.74 -3.91 27.86
C ASP A 229 -24.84 -4.11 26.81
N MET A 230 -24.46 -4.07 25.54
CA MET A 230 -25.41 -4.19 24.43
C MET A 230 -25.42 -5.56 23.76
N PHE A 231 -24.33 -6.32 23.90
CA PHE A 231 -24.14 -7.59 23.19
C PHE A 231 -23.72 -8.70 24.15
N PRO A 232 -24.57 -9.72 24.35
CA PRO A 232 -24.25 -10.85 25.22
C PRO A 232 -23.11 -11.70 24.65
N VAL A 233 -22.45 -12.46 25.52
CA VAL A 233 -21.45 -13.43 25.11
C VAL A 233 -22.13 -14.62 24.44
N GLU A 234 -21.64 -15.00 23.27
CA GLU A 234 -22.09 -16.16 22.51
C GLU A 234 -21.14 -17.34 22.78
N THR A 235 -21.68 -18.54 22.77
CA THR A 235 -20.87 -19.77 22.82
C THR A 235 -20.98 -20.48 21.47
N LEU A 236 -19.85 -20.83 20.89
CA LEU A 236 -19.76 -21.55 19.63
C LEU A 236 -19.12 -22.91 19.86
N ASP A 237 -19.83 -23.97 19.54
CA ASP A 237 -19.31 -25.34 19.52
C ASP A 237 -19.03 -25.77 18.07
N LEU A 238 -17.76 -25.95 17.72
CA LEU A 238 -17.36 -26.31 16.35
C LEU A 238 -17.87 -27.69 15.91
N ARG A 239 -18.26 -28.55 16.84
CA ARG A 239 -18.84 -29.87 16.50
C ARG A 239 -20.26 -29.78 15.90
N GLU A 240 -20.93 -28.67 16.15
CA GLU A 240 -22.26 -28.37 15.62
C GLU A 240 -22.20 -27.67 14.25
N MET A 241 -20.98 -27.39 13.74
CA MET A 241 -20.76 -26.67 12.50
C MET A 241 -20.07 -27.57 11.46
N GLN A 242 -20.27 -27.25 10.19
CA GLN A 242 -19.46 -27.82 9.11
C GLN A 242 -18.11 -27.10 9.06
N ASP A 243 -17.06 -27.79 8.58
CA ASP A 243 -15.69 -27.24 8.53
C ASP A 243 -15.59 -25.90 7.80
N TYR A 244 -16.47 -25.66 6.83
CA TYR A 244 -16.48 -24.41 6.05
C TYR A 244 -17.32 -23.28 6.69
N GLU A 245 -18.03 -23.52 7.78
CA GLU A 245 -18.89 -22.51 8.42
C GLU A 245 -18.16 -21.63 9.42
N PHE A 246 -16.96 -22.01 9.83
CA PHE A 246 -16.12 -21.19 10.69
C PHE A 246 -14.69 -21.12 10.14
N GLU A 247 -14.24 -19.91 9.79
CA GLU A 247 -12.92 -19.69 9.22
C GLU A 247 -12.32 -18.39 9.74
N ILE A 248 -11.10 -18.46 10.27
CA ILE A 248 -10.36 -17.28 10.74
C ILE A 248 -9.55 -16.71 9.58
N TYR A 249 -9.60 -15.38 9.39
CA TYR A 249 -8.87 -14.67 8.36
C TYR A 249 -7.72 -13.84 8.91
N GLY A 250 -7.89 -13.28 10.12
CA GLY A 250 -6.87 -12.43 10.67
C GLY A 250 -6.98 -12.22 12.17
N LYS A 251 -5.83 -11.91 12.77
CA LYS A 251 -5.70 -11.49 14.16
C LYS A 251 -5.40 -10.00 14.21
N TYR A 252 -6.04 -9.30 15.11
CA TYR A 252 -5.85 -7.88 15.34
C TYR A 252 -4.40 -7.52 15.66
N LEU A 253 -3.91 -6.46 15.03
CA LEU A 253 -2.61 -5.86 15.31
C LEU A 253 -2.73 -4.41 15.77
N TRP A 254 -3.52 -3.62 15.05
CA TRP A 254 -3.63 -2.18 15.24
C TRP A 254 -4.90 -1.63 14.58
N ASP A 255 -5.37 -0.49 15.05
CA ASP A 255 -6.49 0.23 14.45
C ASP A 255 -6.28 1.74 14.45
N CYS A 256 -7.04 2.42 13.58
CA CYS A 256 -7.22 3.86 13.62
C CYS A 256 -8.67 4.22 13.32
N ALA A 257 -9.15 5.26 13.99
CA ALA A 257 -10.47 5.80 13.75
C ALA A 257 -10.49 7.32 13.95
N ILE A 258 -11.33 7.99 13.14
CA ILE A 258 -11.67 9.39 13.38
C ILE A 258 -12.77 9.38 14.42
N ARG A 259 -12.51 9.94 15.58
CA ARG A 259 -13.54 10.14 16.60
C ARG A 259 -14.30 11.43 16.30
N PRO A 260 -15.63 11.43 16.32
CA PRO A 260 -16.43 12.64 16.13
C PRO A 260 -16.20 13.66 17.25
#